data_b59ac99232218110268b995a88f69d0e
#
_entry.id   b59ac99232218110268b995a88f69d0e
#
_cell.length_a   1.000
_cell.length_b   1.000
_cell.length_c   1.000
_cell.angle_alpha   90.00
_cell.angle_beta   90.00
_cell.angle_gamma   90.00
#
_symmetry.space_group_name_H-M   'P 1'
#
loop_
_entity.id
_entity.type
_entity.pdbx_description
1 polymer ?
#
loop_
_entity_poly.entity_id
_entity_poly.type
_entity_poly.pdbx_seq_one_letter_code
_entity_poly.pdbx_strand_id
1 'polypeptide(L)'
;MAWSFLKYFAVVFYLISIANAQRTPTISHITQEQIRDIGGQVDLDCSVHYGQDYPVLWVKYDRLKTTESLPLSTSSGLIIRDSRFSLRYDDASATYTLSIKDIQETDAGWYQCQVIITVSSIISAEVELQVRRPPIISDNSTRSIVTSEGESTQMECYSDGFPPPKISWRRENNAILPTGGSIYRGNILKIPKVHKEDRGTYYCVAENGVGKGARRNINLEVEFAPVVTVPRPRLGQALQYDMDLECHVEAYPPPAITWLKDEVLLSNNQHYRISHFATADEFTDTTLRVITIEKRQYGMFTCKAQNKLGRDEGRVELFESPIPDINHAGLRLDPQIYGNGVTNKQHISLTLTPLLYVYRIYIQ
;
A
#
# COMPACT_ATOMS: atom_id res chain seq x y z
N MET A 1 -61.72 -69.23 -35.25
CA MET A 1 -60.25 -69.25 -35.08
C MET A 1 -59.56 -67.94 -35.46
N ALA A 2 -60.03 -67.19 -36.44
CA ALA A 2 -59.36 -65.94 -36.87
C ALA A 2 -59.39 -64.81 -35.83
N TRP A 3 -60.38 -64.73 -34.96
CA TRP A 3 -60.52 -63.63 -33.98
C TRP A 3 -59.59 -63.75 -32.76
N SER A 4 -59.12 -64.98 -32.48
CA SER A 4 -58.18 -65.20 -31.38
C SER A 4 -56.75 -64.83 -31.78
N PHE A 5 -56.35 -65.02 -33.06
CA PHE A 5 -55.06 -64.63 -33.60
C PHE A 5 -54.92 -63.12 -33.69
N LEU A 6 -55.98 -62.38 -34.03
CA LEU A 6 -55.97 -60.92 -34.12
C LEU A 6 -55.71 -60.25 -32.75
N LYS A 7 -56.33 -60.82 -31.70
CA LYS A 7 -56.10 -60.36 -30.31
C LYS A 7 -54.68 -60.65 -29.84
N TYR A 8 -54.12 -61.79 -30.17
CA TYR A 8 -52.74 -62.10 -29.83
C TYR A 8 -51.72 -61.19 -30.56
N PHE A 9 -51.98 -60.91 -31.84
CA PHE A 9 -51.17 -60.01 -32.61
C PHE A 9 -51.23 -58.55 -32.06
N ALA A 10 -52.42 -58.07 -31.70
CA ALA A 10 -52.62 -56.76 -31.12
C ALA A 10 -51.90 -56.59 -29.75
N VAL A 11 -51.97 -57.63 -28.89
CA VAL A 11 -51.33 -57.66 -27.58
C VAL A 11 -49.82 -57.77 -27.74
N VAL A 12 -49.27 -58.55 -28.67
CA VAL A 12 -47.87 -58.67 -28.95
C VAL A 12 -47.29 -57.35 -29.55
N PHE A 13 -48.07 -56.72 -30.48
CA PHE A 13 -47.66 -55.38 -31.01
C PHE A 13 -47.73 -54.31 -29.93
N TYR A 14 -48.68 -54.32 -29.00
CA TYR A 14 -48.81 -53.42 -27.89
C TYR A 14 -47.62 -53.63 -26.88
N LEU A 15 -47.27 -54.90 -26.60
CA LEU A 15 -46.14 -55.24 -25.75
C LEU A 15 -44.79 -54.89 -26.38
N ILE A 16 -44.65 -55.03 -27.71
CA ILE A 16 -43.45 -54.63 -28.46
C ILE A 16 -43.33 -53.11 -28.53
N SER A 17 -44.44 -52.35 -28.65
CA SER A 17 -44.39 -50.87 -28.63
C SER A 17 -44.08 -50.29 -27.26
N ILE A 18 -44.47 -51.02 -26.16
CA ILE A 18 -44.04 -50.63 -24.79
C ILE A 18 -42.56 -50.93 -24.54
N ALA A 19 -42.00 -51.99 -25.14
CA ALA A 19 -40.60 -52.38 -24.99
C ALA A 19 -39.62 -51.41 -25.69
N ASN A 20 -40.09 -50.62 -26.66
CA ASN A 20 -39.32 -49.62 -27.38
C ASN A 20 -39.56 -48.17 -26.90
N ALA A 21 -40.11 -47.95 -25.72
CA ALA A 21 -40.12 -46.60 -25.13
C ALA A 21 -38.67 -46.14 -24.89
N GLN A 22 -38.12 -45.42 -25.87
CA GLN A 22 -36.79 -44.84 -25.74
C GLN A 22 -36.76 -43.93 -24.51
N ARG A 23 -36.00 -44.37 -23.49
CA ARG A 23 -35.89 -43.59 -22.25
C ARG A 23 -35.13 -42.32 -22.53
N THR A 24 -35.68 -41.18 -22.16
CA THR A 24 -35.03 -39.89 -22.29
C THR A 24 -33.77 -39.83 -21.37
N PRO A 25 -32.62 -39.35 -21.88
CA PRO A 25 -31.42 -39.22 -21.06
C PRO A 25 -31.65 -38.21 -19.94
N THR A 26 -30.99 -38.41 -18.80
CA THR A 26 -31.03 -37.49 -17.67
C THR A 26 -29.65 -37.40 -17.03
N ILE A 27 -29.24 -36.18 -16.66
CA ILE A 27 -28.01 -35.99 -15.86
C ILE A 27 -28.37 -36.29 -14.41
N SER A 28 -27.80 -37.35 -13.86
CA SER A 28 -28.06 -37.83 -12.49
C SER A 28 -27.10 -37.20 -11.47
N HIS A 29 -25.91 -36.80 -11.93
CA HIS A 29 -24.88 -36.16 -11.09
C HIS A 29 -24.06 -35.20 -11.90
N ILE A 30 -23.73 -34.08 -11.30
CA ILE A 30 -22.69 -33.12 -11.72
C ILE A 30 -21.86 -32.72 -10.50
N THR A 31 -20.55 -32.60 -10.67
CA THR A 31 -19.64 -32.07 -9.62
C THR A 31 -20.14 -30.72 -9.15
N GLN A 32 -20.15 -30.51 -7.85
CA GLN A 32 -20.48 -29.21 -7.28
C GLN A 32 -19.34 -28.20 -7.53
N GLU A 33 -19.58 -26.91 -7.24
CA GLU A 33 -18.61 -25.83 -7.32
C GLU A 33 -17.23 -26.24 -6.76
N GLN A 34 -16.18 -25.97 -7.51
CA GLN A 34 -14.81 -26.33 -7.17
C GLN A 34 -13.96 -25.08 -6.99
N ILE A 35 -13.21 -25.03 -5.89
CA ILE A 35 -12.22 -23.99 -5.63
C ILE A 35 -10.84 -24.64 -5.63
N ARG A 36 -9.93 -24.18 -6.47
CA ARG A 36 -8.60 -24.77 -6.64
C ARG A 36 -7.50 -23.69 -6.65
N ASP A 37 -6.29 -24.11 -6.33
CA ASP A 37 -5.09 -23.29 -6.47
C ASP A 37 -4.53 -23.37 -7.88
N ILE A 38 -3.82 -22.33 -8.31
CA ILE A 38 -2.99 -22.35 -9.52
C ILE A 38 -1.96 -23.49 -9.38
N GLY A 39 -1.75 -24.26 -10.46
CA GLY A 39 -0.88 -25.44 -10.47
C GLY A 39 -1.52 -26.70 -9.90
N GLY A 40 -2.73 -26.60 -9.33
CA GLY A 40 -3.50 -27.75 -8.83
C GLY A 40 -4.15 -28.59 -9.93
N GLN A 41 -5.02 -29.49 -9.52
CA GLN A 41 -5.83 -30.32 -10.42
C GLN A 41 -7.28 -30.39 -9.98
N VAL A 42 -8.18 -30.66 -10.91
CA VAL A 42 -9.60 -30.86 -10.67
C VAL A 42 -10.17 -31.91 -11.62
N ASP A 43 -11.11 -32.71 -11.12
CA ASP A 43 -11.93 -33.63 -11.88
C ASP A 43 -13.37 -33.12 -11.83
N LEU A 44 -13.99 -32.94 -13.00
CA LEU A 44 -15.37 -32.52 -13.16
C LEU A 44 -16.15 -33.70 -13.70
N ASP A 45 -17.03 -34.28 -12.88
CA ASP A 45 -17.82 -35.48 -13.19
C ASP A 45 -19.21 -35.12 -13.64
N CYS A 46 -19.66 -35.78 -14.69
CA CYS A 46 -21.04 -35.73 -15.19
C CYS A 46 -21.55 -37.13 -15.43
N SER A 47 -22.48 -37.58 -14.62
CA SER A 47 -23.09 -38.90 -14.78
C SER A 47 -24.42 -38.79 -15.51
N VAL A 48 -24.60 -39.59 -16.58
CA VAL A 48 -25.75 -39.50 -17.47
C VAL A 48 -26.46 -40.87 -17.55
N HIS A 49 -27.69 -40.95 -17.01
CA HIS A 49 -28.53 -42.12 -17.19
C HIS A 49 -29.16 -42.14 -18.59
N TYR A 50 -29.20 -43.29 -19.22
CA TYR A 50 -29.74 -43.51 -20.57
C TYR A 50 -29.10 -42.64 -21.66
N GLY A 51 -27.81 -42.27 -21.45
CA GLY A 51 -27.05 -41.38 -22.34
C GLY A 51 -26.26 -42.07 -23.45
N GLN A 52 -26.24 -43.42 -23.51
CA GLN A 52 -25.40 -44.22 -24.44
C GLN A 52 -25.61 -43.89 -25.91
N ASP A 53 -26.85 -43.50 -26.29
CA ASP A 53 -27.25 -43.21 -27.68
C ASP A 53 -27.14 -41.71 -28.01
N TYR A 54 -26.69 -40.88 -27.07
CA TYR A 54 -26.67 -39.42 -27.20
C TYR A 54 -25.27 -38.84 -27.04
N PRO A 55 -24.88 -37.84 -27.87
CA PRO A 55 -23.64 -37.15 -27.67
C PRO A 55 -23.61 -36.39 -26.35
N VAL A 56 -22.51 -36.57 -25.56
CA VAL A 56 -22.25 -35.85 -24.34
C VAL A 56 -21.00 -34.96 -24.53
N LEU A 57 -21.12 -33.65 -24.22
CA LEU A 57 -20.07 -32.69 -24.44
C LEU A 57 -19.77 -31.92 -23.15
N TRP A 58 -18.53 -31.60 -22.98
CA TRP A 58 -18.11 -30.53 -22.04
C TRP A 58 -17.88 -29.24 -22.80
N VAL A 59 -18.48 -28.16 -22.30
CA VAL A 59 -18.36 -26.81 -22.86
C VAL A 59 -17.97 -25.84 -21.77
N LYS A 60 -16.97 -25.00 -22.02
CA LYS A 60 -16.60 -23.89 -21.12
C LYS A 60 -17.28 -22.61 -21.64
N TYR A 61 -17.82 -21.81 -20.73
CA TYR A 61 -18.42 -20.53 -21.07
C TYR A 61 -18.24 -19.48 -19.96
N ASP A 62 -18.37 -18.21 -20.34
CA ASP A 62 -18.40 -17.09 -19.43
C ASP A 62 -19.85 -16.60 -19.31
N ARG A 63 -20.41 -16.57 -18.10
CA ARG A 63 -21.79 -16.08 -17.87
C ARG A 63 -21.99 -14.63 -18.28
N LEU A 64 -20.92 -13.81 -18.25
CA LEU A 64 -20.96 -12.41 -18.66
C LEU A 64 -20.90 -12.26 -20.19
N LYS A 65 -20.34 -13.26 -20.90
CA LYS A 65 -20.19 -13.30 -22.35
C LYS A 65 -20.95 -14.50 -22.92
N THR A 66 -22.26 -14.45 -22.88
CA THR A 66 -23.16 -15.54 -23.28
C THR A 66 -23.01 -16.01 -24.74
N THR A 67 -22.28 -15.29 -25.55
CA THR A 67 -22.05 -15.60 -26.99
C THR A 67 -20.76 -16.40 -27.25
N GLU A 68 -19.88 -16.53 -26.27
CA GLU A 68 -18.61 -17.22 -26.43
C GLU A 68 -18.59 -18.50 -25.61
N SER A 69 -19.05 -19.61 -26.18
CA SER A 69 -18.89 -20.94 -25.59
C SER A 69 -17.78 -21.69 -26.30
N LEU A 70 -16.87 -22.29 -25.53
CA LEU A 70 -15.75 -23.09 -26.04
C LEU A 70 -16.06 -24.58 -25.82
N PRO A 71 -16.37 -25.35 -26.87
CA PRO A 71 -16.49 -26.80 -26.75
C PRO A 71 -15.12 -27.41 -26.42
N LEU A 72 -15.06 -28.22 -25.36
CA LEU A 72 -13.85 -28.85 -24.88
C LEU A 72 -13.72 -30.29 -25.32
N SER A 73 -14.85 -31.03 -25.35
CA SER A 73 -14.87 -32.45 -25.66
C SER A 73 -16.12 -32.88 -26.46
N THR A 74 -16.01 -34.02 -27.10
CA THR A 74 -17.16 -34.87 -27.53
C THR A 74 -17.24 -36.08 -26.61
N SER A 75 -18.25 -36.96 -26.84
CA SER A 75 -18.35 -38.23 -26.08
C SER A 75 -17.11 -39.12 -26.20
N SER A 76 -16.35 -39.00 -27.29
CA SER A 76 -15.23 -39.90 -27.61
C SER A 76 -13.84 -39.29 -27.32
N GLY A 77 -13.76 -38.00 -27.06
CA GLY A 77 -12.45 -37.37 -26.81
C GLY A 77 -12.47 -35.84 -26.74
N LEU A 78 -11.28 -35.28 -26.50
CA LEU A 78 -11.09 -33.85 -26.45
C LEU A 78 -11.08 -33.22 -27.86
N ILE A 79 -11.67 -32.03 -27.99
CA ILE A 79 -11.59 -31.16 -29.16
C ILE A 79 -10.40 -30.22 -29.03
N ILE A 80 -10.11 -29.76 -27.82
CA ILE A 80 -9.01 -28.81 -27.54
C ILE A 80 -7.64 -29.50 -27.59
N ARG A 81 -6.63 -28.76 -28.04
CA ARG A 81 -5.22 -29.22 -28.09
C ARG A 81 -4.41 -28.72 -26.90
N ASP A 82 -4.90 -28.97 -25.69
CA ASP A 82 -4.21 -28.60 -24.45
C ASP A 82 -3.96 -29.88 -23.64
N SER A 83 -2.68 -30.23 -23.47
CA SER A 83 -2.27 -31.45 -22.77
C SER A 83 -2.61 -31.49 -21.26
N ARG A 84 -3.02 -30.34 -20.70
CA ARG A 84 -3.47 -30.26 -19.32
C ARG A 84 -4.85 -30.88 -19.13
N PHE A 85 -5.64 -30.94 -20.19
CA PHE A 85 -6.99 -31.52 -20.18
C PHE A 85 -6.95 -32.99 -20.56
N SER A 86 -7.79 -33.79 -19.94
CA SER A 86 -8.06 -35.19 -20.31
C SER A 86 -9.52 -35.51 -20.07
N LEU A 87 -10.05 -36.41 -20.91
CA LEU A 87 -11.42 -36.91 -20.78
C LEU A 87 -11.36 -38.41 -20.49
N ARG A 88 -12.16 -38.86 -19.51
CA ARG A 88 -12.34 -40.26 -19.16
C ARG A 88 -13.83 -40.58 -19.12
N TYR A 89 -14.21 -41.72 -19.66
CA TYR A 89 -15.54 -42.26 -19.51
C TYR A 89 -15.46 -43.55 -18.68
N ASP A 90 -16.34 -43.68 -17.69
CA ASP A 90 -16.53 -44.86 -16.87
C ASP A 90 -17.90 -45.50 -17.18
N ASP A 91 -17.86 -46.66 -17.85
CA ASP A 91 -19.04 -47.39 -18.22
C ASP A 91 -19.88 -47.86 -17.03
N ALA A 92 -19.25 -48.19 -15.91
CA ALA A 92 -19.92 -48.74 -14.74
C ALA A 92 -20.82 -47.69 -14.06
N SER A 93 -20.40 -46.45 -14.03
CA SER A 93 -21.12 -45.31 -13.44
C SER A 93 -21.78 -44.41 -14.49
N ALA A 94 -21.59 -44.68 -15.78
CA ALA A 94 -21.99 -43.82 -16.89
C ALA A 94 -21.54 -42.36 -16.71
N THR A 95 -20.29 -42.18 -16.29
CA THR A 95 -19.73 -40.87 -15.90
C THR A 95 -18.67 -40.38 -16.86
N TYR A 96 -18.83 -39.16 -17.34
CA TYR A 96 -17.86 -38.43 -18.17
C TYR A 96 -17.08 -37.48 -17.26
N THR A 97 -15.81 -37.81 -17.01
CA THR A 97 -14.92 -37.02 -16.17
C THR A 97 -13.99 -36.13 -17.05
N LEU A 98 -14.13 -34.81 -16.93
CA LEU A 98 -13.17 -33.86 -17.48
C LEU A 98 -12.15 -33.52 -16.41
N SER A 99 -10.88 -33.93 -16.62
CA SER A 99 -9.78 -33.64 -15.70
C SER A 99 -8.95 -32.48 -16.23
N ILE A 100 -8.59 -31.55 -15.35
CA ILE A 100 -7.70 -30.40 -15.63
C ILE A 100 -6.54 -30.48 -14.66
N LYS A 101 -5.30 -30.58 -15.17
CA LYS A 101 -4.06 -30.55 -14.40
C LYS A 101 -3.36 -29.20 -14.62
N ASP A 102 -2.46 -28.84 -13.69
CA ASP A 102 -1.71 -27.59 -13.75
C ASP A 102 -2.64 -26.40 -14.04
N ILE A 103 -3.63 -26.25 -13.17
CA ILE A 103 -4.70 -25.23 -13.30
C ILE A 103 -4.07 -23.84 -13.39
N GLN A 104 -4.54 -23.07 -14.38
CA GLN A 104 -4.17 -21.68 -14.61
C GLN A 104 -5.34 -20.76 -14.26
N GLU A 105 -5.03 -19.47 -14.05
CA GLU A 105 -6.08 -18.46 -13.79
C GLU A 105 -7.16 -18.43 -14.87
N THR A 106 -6.75 -18.62 -16.14
CA THR A 106 -7.64 -18.64 -17.30
C THR A 106 -8.58 -19.83 -17.31
N ASP A 107 -8.35 -20.87 -16.49
CA ASP A 107 -9.24 -22.03 -16.41
C ASP A 107 -10.46 -21.75 -15.53
N ALA A 108 -10.45 -20.69 -14.71
CA ALA A 108 -11.63 -20.26 -13.97
C ALA A 108 -12.80 -19.98 -14.91
N GLY A 109 -14.01 -20.32 -14.45
CA GLY A 109 -15.24 -20.11 -15.20
C GLY A 109 -16.24 -21.24 -15.05
N TRP A 110 -17.24 -21.24 -15.91
CA TRP A 110 -18.33 -22.21 -15.90
C TRP A 110 -18.10 -23.32 -16.90
N TYR A 111 -18.27 -24.54 -16.45
CA TYR A 111 -18.18 -25.76 -17.26
C TYR A 111 -19.56 -26.41 -17.29
N GLN A 112 -20.03 -26.67 -18.49
CA GLN A 112 -21.36 -27.24 -18.70
C GLN A 112 -21.23 -28.61 -19.36
N CYS A 113 -21.82 -29.62 -18.73
CA CYS A 113 -22.05 -30.92 -19.33
C CYS A 113 -23.34 -30.84 -20.12
N GLN A 114 -23.33 -31.15 -21.42
CA GLN A 114 -24.45 -31.11 -22.34
C GLN A 114 -24.71 -32.48 -22.92
N VAL A 115 -25.97 -32.93 -22.86
CA VAL A 115 -26.47 -34.13 -23.55
C VAL A 115 -27.32 -33.66 -24.71
N ILE A 116 -26.92 -33.95 -25.93
CA ILE A 116 -27.64 -33.51 -27.14
C ILE A 116 -28.66 -34.56 -27.53
N ILE A 117 -29.96 -34.26 -27.35
CA ILE A 117 -31.06 -35.13 -27.75
C ILE A 117 -31.42 -34.87 -29.22
N THR A 118 -31.57 -33.59 -29.58
CA THR A 118 -31.79 -33.11 -30.95
C THR A 118 -31.11 -31.75 -31.08
N VAL A 119 -31.07 -31.20 -32.31
CA VAL A 119 -30.52 -29.87 -32.57
C VAL A 119 -31.19 -28.77 -31.72
N SER A 120 -32.47 -28.97 -31.34
CA SER A 120 -33.24 -28.01 -30.54
C SER A 120 -33.50 -28.45 -29.10
N SER A 121 -33.04 -29.63 -28.71
CA SER A 121 -33.29 -30.19 -27.36
C SER A 121 -31.95 -30.65 -26.74
N ILE A 122 -31.46 -29.90 -25.76
CA ILE A 122 -30.23 -30.17 -25.01
C ILE A 122 -30.57 -30.20 -23.52
N ILE A 123 -30.10 -31.22 -22.83
CA ILE A 123 -30.12 -31.27 -21.38
C ILE A 123 -28.73 -30.86 -20.88
N SER A 124 -28.66 -29.99 -19.91
CA SER A 124 -27.35 -29.50 -19.39
C SER A 124 -27.35 -29.39 -17.88
N ALA A 125 -26.18 -29.55 -17.31
CA ALA A 125 -25.83 -29.21 -15.92
C ALA A 125 -24.49 -28.49 -15.88
N GLU A 126 -24.32 -27.61 -14.87
CA GLU A 126 -23.19 -26.69 -14.80
C GLU A 126 -22.44 -26.85 -13.50
N VAL A 127 -21.12 -26.59 -13.57
CA VAL A 127 -20.23 -26.51 -12.43
C VAL A 127 -19.32 -25.29 -12.59
N GLU A 128 -19.13 -24.53 -11.51
CA GLU A 128 -18.17 -23.43 -11.48
C GLU A 128 -16.83 -23.92 -10.98
N LEU A 129 -15.76 -23.59 -11.71
CA LEU A 129 -14.38 -23.70 -11.26
C LEU A 129 -13.88 -22.32 -10.91
N GLN A 130 -13.59 -22.10 -9.63
CA GLN A 130 -12.96 -20.90 -9.12
C GLN A 130 -11.49 -21.18 -8.84
N VAL A 131 -10.62 -20.28 -9.31
CA VAL A 131 -9.17 -20.42 -9.13
C VAL A 131 -8.68 -19.34 -8.15
N ARG A 132 -8.03 -19.78 -7.05
CA ARG A 132 -7.51 -18.87 -6.05
C ARG A 132 -6.35 -18.06 -6.63
N ARG A 133 -6.43 -16.74 -6.49
CA ARG A 133 -5.44 -15.78 -6.97
C ARG A 133 -4.95 -14.90 -5.83
N PRO A 134 -3.63 -14.67 -5.72
CA PRO A 134 -3.10 -13.71 -4.75
C PRO A 134 -3.61 -12.30 -5.05
N PRO A 135 -3.62 -11.40 -4.04
CA PRO A 135 -4.07 -10.03 -4.24
C PRO A 135 -3.09 -9.24 -5.11
N ILE A 136 -3.63 -8.37 -5.96
CA ILE A 136 -2.91 -7.38 -6.76
C ILE A 136 -3.57 -6.02 -6.51
N ILE A 137 -2.79 -4.98 -6.17
CA ILE A 137 -3.34 -3.64 -5.98
C ILE A 137 -3.48 -2.96 -7.34
N SER A 138 -4.69 -2.49 -7.62
CA SER A 138 -5.07 -1.83 -8.87
C SER A 138 -4.35 -0.49 -9.04
N ASP A 139 -4.04 -0.13 -10.28
CA ASP A 139 -3.43 1.15 -10.64
C ASP A 139 -4.34 2.37 -10.40
N ASN A 140 -5.64 2.15 -10.25
CA ASN A 140 -6.60 3.19 -9.85
C ASN A 140 -6.45 3.64 -8.39
N SER A 141 -5.64 2.90 -7.61
CA SER A 141 -5.37 3.27 -6.21
C SER A 141 -4.49 4.51 -6.14
N THR A 142 -4.69 5.31 -5.10
CA THR A 142 -3.90 6.52 -4.81
C THR A 142 -2.40 6.18 -4.77
N ARG A 143 -1.56 7.08 -5.33
CA ARG A 143 -0.09 6.95 -5.30
C ARG A 143 0.55 7.96 -4.37
N SER A 144 0.09 9.21 -4.41
CA SER A 144 0.54 10.29 -3.53
C SER A 144 -0.55 11.35 -3.44
N ILE A 145 -0.56 12.10 -2.34
CA ILE A 145 -1.46 13.24 -2.12
C ILE A 145 -0.64 14.40 -1.59
N VAL A 146 -0.95 15.60 -2.06
CA VAL A 146 -0.50 16.87 -1.51
C VAL A 146 -1.75 17.63 -1.07
N THR A 147 -1.81 18.07 0.17
CA THR A 147 -2.93 18.81 0.74
C THR A 147 -2.43 19.84 1.75
N SER A 148 -3.24 20.85 2.06
CA SER A 148 -2.89 21.84 3.07
C SER A 148 -3.37 21.42 4.46
N GLU A 149 -2.68 21.88 5.50
CA GLU A 149 -3.11 21.69 6.88
C GLU A 149 -4.53 22.26 7.10
N GLY A 150 -5.36 21.54 7.81
CA GLY A 150 -6.75 21.88 8.08
C GLY A 150 -7.75 21.44 7.02
N GLU A 151 -7.31 21.05 5.82
CA GLU A 151 -8.19 20.51 4.77
C GLU A 151 -8.58 19.06 5.04
N SER A 152 -9.57 18.57 4.29
CA SER A 152 -9.94 17.16 4.30
C SER A 152 -9.35 16.46 3.09
N THR A 153 -8.93 15.20 3.28
CA THR A 153 -8.42 14.36 2.20
C THR A 153 -8.86 12.90 2.34
N GLN A 154 -8.72 12.14 1.27
CA GLN A 154 -8.97 10.69 1.29
C GLN A 154 -7.97 9.96 0.42
N MET A 155 -7.61 8.75 0.85
CA MET A 155 -6.78 7.80 0.10
C MET A 155 -7.63 6.61 -0.27
N GLU A 156 -7.55 6.18 -1.53
CA GLU A 156 -8.31 5.08 -2.06
C GLU A 156 -7.39 3.93 -2.46
N CYS A 157 -7.80 2.72 -2.12
CA CYS A 157 -7.06 1.52 -2.47
C CYS A 157 -8.01 0.44 -2.96
N TYR A 158 -7.74 -0.08 -4.13
CA TYR A 158 -8.49 -1.13 -4.80
C TYR A 158 -7.58 -2.30 -5.09
N SER A 159 -8.12 -3.50 -4.94
CA SER A 159 -7.37 -4.72 -5.22
C SER A 159 -8.24 -5.75 -5.92
N ASP A 160 -7.61 -6.56 -6.75
CA ASP A 160 -8.18 -7.76 -7.37
C ASP A 160 -7.50 -9.00 -6.81
N GLY A 161 -8.20 -10.13 -6.85
CA GLY A 161 -7.75 -11.42 -6.35
C GLY A 161 -8.94 -12.30 -5.99
N PHE A 162 -8.70 -13.60 -5.85
CA PHE A 162 -9.77 -14.52 -5.42
C PHE A 162 -9.27 -15.45 -4.31
N PRO A 163 -10.00 -15.57 -3.19
CA PRO A 163 -11.19 -14.80 -2.78
C PRO A 163 -10.94 -13.28 -2.75
N PRO A 164 -12.00 -12.44 -2.77
CA PRO A 164 -11.87 -10.99 -2.76
C PRO A 164 -10.97 -10.51 -1.62
N PRO A 165 -9.89 -9.73 -1.92
CA PRO A 165 -8.95 -9.29 -0.90
C PRO A 165 -9.59 -8.31 0.09
N LYS A 166 -9.14 -8.38 1.35
CA LYS A 166 -9.48 -7.42 2.39
C LYS A 166 -8.40 -6.36 2.47
N ILE A 167 -8.79 -5.09 2.39
CA ILE A 167 -7.88 -3.95 2.45
C ILE A 167 -7.79 -3.42 3.87
N SER A 168 -6.55 -3.15 4.27
CA SER A 168 -6.22 -2.47 5.52
C SER A 168 -5.17 -1.38 5.28
N TRP A 169 -5.22 -0.35 6.13
CA TRP A 169 -4.30 0.79 6.11
C TRP A 169 -3.44 0.79 7.36
N ARG A 170 -2.17 1.18 7.19
CA ARG A 170 -1.20 1.38 8.28
C ARG A 170 -0.33 2.59 7.96
N ARG A 171 0.30 3.17 8.98
CA ARG A 171 1.37 4.16 8.80
C ARG A 171 2.74 3.54 8.99
N GLU A 172 3.73 4.23 8.49
CA GLU A 172 5.13 3.92 8.73
C GLU A 172 5.41 3.84 10.24
N ASN A 173 6.34 2.96 10.63
CA ASN A 173 6.72 2.70 12.02
C ASN A 173 5.55 2.33 12.95
N ASN A 174 4.43 1.80 12.40
CA ASN A 174 3.20 1.52 13.13
C ASN A 174 2.62 2.73 13.88
N ALA A 175 2.90 3.96 13.39
CA ALA A 175 2.33 5.17 13.94
C ALA A 175 0.79 5.13 13.90
N ILE A 176 0.18 5.88 14.79
CA ILE A 176 -1.28 5.99 14.87
C ILE A 176 -1.81 6.69 13.60
N LEU A 177 -2.86 6.13 13.04
CA LEU A 177 -3.57 6.75 11.91
C LEU A 177 -4.38 7.97 12.38
N PRO A 178 -4.59 8.98 11.51
CA PRO A 178 -5.44 10.14 11.83
C PRO A 178 -6.87 9.77 12.24
N THR A 179 -7.34 8.61 11.82
CA THR A 179 -8.66 8.05 12.20
C THR A 179 -8.66 7.36 13.56
N GLY A 180 -7.52 7.28 14.23
CA GLY A 180 -7.31 6.52 15.45
C GLY A 180 -6.86 5.08 15.19
N GLY A 181 -6.09 4.52 16.14
CA GLY A 181 -5.55 3.17 16.07
C GLY A 181 -4.41 3.01 15.06
N SER A 182 -3.79 1.82 15.06
CA SER A 182 -2.65 1.49 14.19
C SER A 182 -3.08 0.85 12.86
N ILE A 183 -4.35 0.43 12.75
CA ILE A 183 -4.89 -0.25 11.55
C ILE A 183 -6.32 0.26 11.31
N TYR A 184 -6.60 0.63 10.07
CA TYR A 184 -7.95 0.90 9.58
C TYR A 184 -8.30 -0.12 8.49
N ARG A 185 -9.55 -0.63 8.50
CA ARG A 185 -10.04 -1.60 7.49
C ARG A 185 -11.07 -0.94 6.59
N GLY A 186 -10.84 -1.05 5.29
CA GLY A 186 -11.72 -0.49 4.26
C GLY A 186 -10.92 0.00 3.07
N ASN A 187 -11.60 0.25 1.95
CA ASN A 187 -10.97 0.65 0.69
C ASN A 187 -10.57 2.13 0.70
N ILE A 188 -11.24 2.96 1.50
CA ILE A 188 -11.06 4.41 1.52
C ILE A 188 -10.71 4.84 2.94
N LEU A 189 -9.52 5.41 3.11
CA LEU A 189 -9.09 6.07 4.34
C LEU A 189 -9.39 7.57 4.21
N LYS A 190 -10.33 8.08 5.03
CA LYS A 190 -10.71 9.49 5.05
C LYS A 190 -10.07 10.20 6.24
N ILE A 191 -9.48 11.37 5.99
CA ILE A 191 -8.91 12.26 6.99
C ILE A 191 -9.73 13.56 6.93
N PRO A 192 -10.68 13.79 7.88
CA PRO A 192 -11.59 14.93 7.82
C PRO A 192 -10.90 16.29 8.01
N LYS A 193 -9.83 16.31 8.78
CA LYS A 193 -8.99 17.48 9.03
C LYS A 193 -7.55 17.02 9.15
N VAL A 194 -6.74 17.39 8.17
CA VAL A 194 -5.32 17.04 8.11
C VAL A 194 -4.52 17.95 9.04
N HIS A 195 -3.61 17.38 9.79
CA HIS A 195 -2.60 18.06 10.60
C HIS A 195 -1.21 17.85 10.00
N LYS A 196 -0.27 18.75 10.26
CA LYS A 196 1.10 18.63 9.76
C LYS A 196 1.76 17.30 10.18
N GLU A 197 1.42 16.76 11.35
CA GLU A 197 1.89 15.48 11.89
C GLU A 197 1.35 14.27 11.11
N ASP A 198 0.33 14.47 10.27
CA ASP A 198 -0.22 13.41 9.41
C ASP A 198 0.64 13.15 8.17
N ARG A 199 1.56 14.06 7.84
CA ARG A 199 2.55 13.88 6.79
C ARG A 199 3.31 12.58 6.95
N GLY A 200 3.63 11.90 5.83
CA GLY A 200 4.43 10.68 5.82
C GLY A 200 3.87 9.57 4.95
N THR A 201 4.43 8.37 5.14
CA THR A 201 4.10 7.20 4.33
C THR A 201 2.97 6.38 4.94
N TYR A 202 1.95 6.14 4.14
CA TYR A 202 0.83 5.24 4.43
C TYR A 202 0.97 3.97 3.59
N TYR A 203 0.57 2.87 4.17
CA TYR A 203 0.57 1.56 3.50
C TYR A 203 -0.86 1.08 3.30
N CYS A 204 -1.24 0.88 2.05
CA CYS A 204 -2.38 0.05 1.70
C CYS A 204 -1.91 -1.40 1.61
N VAL A 205 -2.54 -2.29 2.33
CA VAL A 205 -2.24 -3.73 2.37
C VAL A 205 -3.50 -4.50 1.99
N ALA A 206 -3.40 -5.35 0.97
CA ALA A 206 -4.46 -6.23 0.50
C ALA A 206 -4.10 -7.69 0.81
N GLU A 207 -5.00 -8.42 1.48
CA GLU A 207 -4.78 -9.81 1.89
C GLU A 207 -6.04 -10.64 1.63
N ASN A 208 -5.89 -11.86 1.08
CA ASN A 208 -6.98 -12.81 0.88
C ASN A 208 -6.63 -14.25 1.32
N GLY A 209 -5.51 -14.44 2.01
CA GLY A 209 -5.06 -15.75 2.47
C GLY A 209 -4.43 -16.61 1.36
N VAL A 210 -4.23 -16.06 0.15
CA VAL A 210 -3.60 -16.75 -0.97
C VAL A 210 -2.26 -16.09 -1.27
N GLY A 211 -1.18 -16.88 -1.19
CA GLY A 211 0.16 -16.39 -1.44
C GLY A 211 0.56 -15.24 -0.52
N LYS A 212 1.39 -14.33 -1.03
CA LYS A 212 1.85 -13.15 -0.31
C LYS A 212 0.89 -11.98 -0.56
N GLY A 213 0.48 -11.30 0.51
CA GLY A 213 -0.32 -10.08 0.40
C GLY A 213 0.36 -8.99 -0.44
N ALA A 214 -0.43 -8.15 -1.08
CA ALA A 214 0.05 -7.01 -1.84
C ALA A 214 0.09 -5.75 -0.97
N ARG A 215 1.10 -4.88 -1.20
CA ARG A 215 1.26 -3.61 -0.49
C ARG A 215 1.60 -2.49 -1.46
N ARG A 216 0.99 -1.32 -1.24
CA ARG A 216 1.33 -0.06 -1.92
C ARG A 216 1.67 1.00 -0.89
N ASN A 217 2.75 1.74 -1.13
CA ASN A 217 3.13 2.91 -0.36
C ASN A 217 2.44 4.14 -0.98
N ILE A 218 1.92 5.00 -0.13
CA ILE A 218 1.23 6.25 -0.51
C ILE A 218 1.81 7.35 0.36
N ASN A 219 2.38 8.38 -0.27
CA ASN A 219 2.90 9.53 0.45
C ASN A 219 1.82 10.60 0.60
N LEU A 220 1.63 11.04 1.84
CA LEU A 220 0.84 12.22 2.17
C LEU A 220 1.81 13.36 2.47
N GLU A 221 1.81 14.37 1.60
CA GLU A 221 2.51 15.63 1.81
C GLU A 221 1.51 16.66 2.35
N VAL A 222 1.87 17.29 3.45
CA VAL A 222 1.03 18.30 4.10
C VAL A 222 1.74 19.65 3.99
N GLU A 223 1.10 20.59 3.30
CA GLU A 223 1.61 21.96 3.16
C GLU A 223 1.08 22.82 4.31
N PHE A 224 1.96 23.62 4.92
CA PHE A 224 1.58 24.52 6.00
C PHE A 224 2.44 25.80 6.01
N ALA A 225 1.85 26.88 6.60
CA ALA A 225 2.53 28.15 6.75
C ALA A 225 3.72 28.05 7.72
N PRO A 226 4.74 28.90 7.58
CA PRO A 226 5.87 28.93 8.50
C PRO A 226 5.46 29.14 9.95
N VAL A 227 6.14 28.44 10.85
CA VAL A 227 6.14 28.67 12.30
C VAL A 227 7.57 28.94 12.73
N VAL A 228 7.82 30.12 13.30
CA VAL A 228 9.14 30.56 13.73
C VAL A 228 9.25 30.45 15.24
N THR A 229 10.21 29.65 15.72
CA THR A 229 10.51 29.50 17.15
C THR A 229 11.90 30.09 17.44
N VAL A 230 11.99 30.92 18.45
CA VAL A 230 13.24 31.51 18.92
C VAL A 230 13.66 30.83 20.23
N PRO A 231 14.70 29.98 20.22
CA PRO A 231 15.13 29.27 21.44
C PRO A 231 15.59 30.21 22.56
N ARG A 232 16.26 31.30 22.18
CA ARG A 232 16.80 32.27 23.11
C ARG A 232 16.44 33.69 22.67
N PRO A 233 15.31 34.24 23.15
CA PRO A 233 14.80 35.55 22.70
C PRO A 233 15.55 36.75 23.22
N ARG A 234 16.42 36.56 24.24
CA ARG A 234 17.29 37.61 24.78
C ARG A 234 18.72 37.09 24.98
N LEU A 235 19.70 37.77 24.41
CA LEU A 235 21.11 37.40 24.46
C LEU A 235 21.94 38.59 24.84
N GLY A 236 22.79 38.43 25.84
CA GLY A 236 23.70 39.45 26.27
C GLY A 236 25.12 39.14 25.79
N GLN A 237 25.81 40.11 25.19
CA GLN A 237 27.22 39.97 24.80
C GLN A 237 27.99 41.25 25.04
N ALA A 238 29.30 41.14 25.33
CA ALA A 238 30.18 42.25 25.48
C ALA A 238 30.61 42.84 24.12
N LEU A 239 31.01 44.11 24.12
CA LEU A 239 31.58 44.76 22.95
C LEU A 239 32.83 44.02 22.42
N GLN A 240 32.99 44.03 21.10
CA GLN A 240 34.13 43.41 20.38
C GLN A 240 34.11 41.88 20.34
N TYR A 241 33.06 41.23 20.89
CA TYR A 241 32.85 39.79 20.77
C TYR A 241 31.82 39.48 19.66
N ASP A 242 31.82 38.25 19.18
CA ASP A 242 30.82 37.73 18.24
C ASP A 242 29.63 37.15 19.00
N MET A 243 28.46 37.09 18.38
CA MET A 243 27.27 36.42 18.90
C MET A 243 26.44 35.78 17.80
N ASP A 244 26.02 34.57 18.02
CA ASP A 244 25.09 33.84 17.15
C ASP A 244 23.64 33.96 17.66
N LEU A 245 22.77 34.51 16.80
CA LEU A 245 21.33 34.61 17.00
C LEU A 245 20.67 33.50 16.18
N GLU A 246 19.76 32.73 16.78
CA GLU A 246 19.22 31.53 16.19
C GLU A 246 17.69 31.57 16.11
N CYS A 247 17.16 31.06 15.00
CA CYS A 247 15.73 30.77 14.84
C CYS A 247 15.57 29.35 14.28
N HIS A 248 14.55 28.63 14.76
CA HIS A 248 14.05 27.40 14.18
C HIS A 248 12.81 27.70 13.36
N VAL A 249 12.76 27.27 12.11
CA VAL A 249 11.64 27.48 11.20
C VAL A 249 11.11 26.14 10.75
N GLU A 250 9.82 25.93 11.00
CA GLU A 250 9.08 24.76 10.52
C GLU A 250 8.10 25.21 9.45
N ALA A 251 8.20 24.70 8.22
CA ALA A 251 7.36 25.07 7.09
C ALA A 251 7.43 24.05 5.95
N TYR A 252 6.32 23.82 5.27
CA TYR A 252 6.34 23.10 4.01
C TYR A 252 5.33 23.73 3.02
N PRO A 253 5.72 24.07 1.79
CA PRO A 253 7.09 24.00 1.22
C PRO A 253 8.11 24.85 1.97
N PRO A 254 9.44 24.58 1.76
CA PRO A 254 10.52 25.34 2.41
C PRO A 254 10.35 26.85 2.24
N PRO A 255 10.51 27.63 3.30
CA PRO A 255 10.28 29.07 3.28
C PRO A 255 11.50 29.87 2.80
N ALA A 256 11.26 31.07 2.31
CA ALA A 256 12.29 32.11 2.23
C ALA A 256 12.50 32.71 3.62
N ILE A 257 13.75 32.69 4.12
CA ILE A 257 14.10 33.21 5.44
C ILE A 257 14.96 34.45 5.29
N THR A 258 14.65 35.50 6.07
CA THR A 258 15.35 36.78 6.07
C THR A 258 15.56 37.27 7.49
N TRP A 259 16.67 37.99 7.71
CA TRP A 259 16.97 38.66 8.97
C TRP A 259 16.89 40.17 8.81
N LEU A 260 16.27 40.83 9.78
CA LEU A 260 16.16 42.26 9.83
C LEU A 260 16.72 42.82 11.15
N LYS A 261 17.23 44.01 11.13
CA LYS A 261 17.54 44.84 12.31
C LYS A 261 16.82 46.17 12.17
N ASP A 262 15.99 46.52 13.15
CA ASP A 262 15.22 47.77 13.13
C ASP A 262 14.50 47.96 11.77
N GLU A 263 13.80 46.92 11.28
CA GLU A 263 13.08 46.84 9.98
C GLU A 263 13.97 46.92 8.72
N VAL A 264 15.28 46.99 8.86
CA VAL A 264 16.24 46.99 7.74
C VAL A 264 16.72 45.59 7.45
N LEU A 265 16.59 45.17 6.18
CA LEU A 265 17.03 43.83 5.72
C LEU A 265 18.56 43.72 5.85
N LEU A 266 18.98 42.63 6.48
CA LEU A 266 20.40 42.28 6.62
C LEU A 266 20.87 41.38 5.48
N SER A 267 22.14 41.57 5.10
CA SER A 267 22.86 40.73 4.16
C SER A 267 24.26 40.39 4.69
N ASN A 268 24.86 39.37 4.12
CA ASN A 268 26.22 38.98 4.47
C ASN A 268 27.19 40.12 4.17
N ASN A 269 27.94 40.55 5.20
CA ASN A 269 28.96 41.58 5.11
C ASN A 269 30.03 41.38 6.22
N GLN A 270 30.89 42.38 6.47
CA GLN A 270 31.91 42.30 7.51
C GLN A 270 31.35 42.22 8.95
N HIS A 271 30.10 42.65 9.18
CA HIS A 271 29.48 42.70 10.51
C HIS A 271 28.43 41.60 10.70
N TYR A 272 27.89 41.01 9.62
CA TYR A 272 26.82 40.04 9.67
C TYR A 272 27.08 38.87 8.74
N ARG A 273 26.85 37.65 9.26
CA ARG A 273 26.89 36.42 8.47
C ARG A 273 25.62 35.59 8.74
N ILE A 274 24.89 35.34 7.69
CA ILE A 274 23.64 34.58 7.73
C ILE A 274 23.93 33.20 7.16
N SER A 275 23.46 32.14 7.87
CA SER A 275 23.51 30.76 7.40
C SER A 275 22.17 30.07 7.64
N HIS A 276 21.82 29.15 6.76
CA HIS A 276 20.65 28.33 6.88
C HIS A 276 21.08 26.88 6.79
N PHE A 277 20.51 26.04 7.63
CA PHE A 277 20.75 24.61 7.67
C PHE A 277 19.43 23.86 7.73
N ALA A 278 19.07 23.16 6.63
CA ALA A 278 17.90 22.29 6.60
C ALA A 278 18.22 20.97 7.31
N THR A 279 17.51 20.67 8.40
CA THR A 279 17.67 19.43 9.16
C THR A 279 16.73 18.34 8.66
N ALA A 280 15.59 18.73 8.07
CA ALA A 280 14.64 17.88 7.35
C ALA A 280 13.91 18.74 6.31
N ASP A 281 13.03 18.13 5.52
CA ASP A 281 12.28 18.84 4.47
C ASP A 281 11.43 19.99 5.01
N GLU A 282 10.95 19.88 6.26
CA GLU A 282 10.11 20.88 6.92
C GLU A 282 10.83 21.72 7.98
N PHE A 283 12.06 21.38 8.35
CA PHE A 283 12.80 22.06 9.41
C PHE A 283 14.04 22.77 8.89
N THR A 284 14.15 24.06 9.17
CA THR A 284 15.32 24.87 8.83
C THR A 284 15.78 25.67 10.04
N ASP A 285 17.02 25.46 10.44
CA ASP A 285 17.70 26.29 11.42
C ASP A 285 18.38 27.45 10.68
N THR A 286 18.20 28.66 11.19
CA THR A 286 18.86 29.84 10.66
C THR A 286 19.64 30.55 11.76
N THR A 287 20.86 30.92 11.42
CA THR A 287 21.77 31.62 12.34
C THR A 287 22.22 32.91 11.71
N LEU A 288 22.06 34.00 12.46
CA LEU A 288 22.67 35.29 12.18
C LEU A 288 23.87 35.48 13.15
N ARG A 289 25.10 35.43 12.64
CA ARG A 289 26.26 35.82 13.39
C ARG A 289 26.48 37.31 13.30
N VAL A 290 26.47 38.01 14.45
CA VAL A 290 26.89 39.39 14.61
C VAL A 290 28.37 39.36 14.95
N ILE A 291 29.21 39.94 14.07
CA ILE A 291 30.68 39.85 14.12
C ILE A 291 31.24 41.15 14.73
N THR A 292 32.09 41.02 15.76
CA THR A 292 32.76 42.13 16.42
C THR A 292 31.80 43.24 16.83
N ILE A 293 30.91 42.90 17.78
CA ILE A 293 29.77 43.75 18.19
C ILE A 293 30.17 45.14 18.57
N GLU A 294 29.54 46.15 17.96
CA GLU A 294 29.60 47.56 18.27
C GLU A 294 28.31 48.03 18.95
N LYS A 295 28.31 49.18 19.63
CA LYS A 295 27.12 49.71 20.35
C LYS A 295 25.88 49.85 19.48
N ARG A 296 26.04 50.22 18.21
CA ARG A 296 24.93 50.36 17.23
C ARG A 296 24.27 49.03 16.85
N GLN A 297 24.90 47.90 17.15
CA GLN A 297 24.37 46.58 16.80
C GLN A 297 23.53 45.98 17.91
N TYR A 298 23.52 46.54 19.10
CA TYR A 298 22.56 46.16 20.12
C TYR A 298 21.13 46.57 19.71
N GLY A 299 20.15 45.82 20.15
CA GLY A 299 18.75 46.06 19.90
C GLY A 299 17.99 44.80 19.37
N MET A 300 16.92 45.05 18.67
CA MET A 300 16.02 43.99 18.23
C MET A 300 16.37 43.50 16.82
N PHE A 301 16.54 42.17 16.71
CA PHE A 301 16.68 41.48 15.44
C PHE A 301 15.41 40.66 15.19
N THR A 302 14.99 40.59 13.95
CA THR A 302 13.81 39.85 13.54
C THR A 302 14.18 38.84 12.47
N CYS A 303 13.83 37.57 12.73
CA CYS A 303 13.92 36.49 11.77
C CYS A 303 12.53 36.33 11.14
N LYS A 304 12.41 36.51 9.82
CA LYS A 304 11.15 36.37 9.08
C LYS A 304 11.24 35.16 8.15
N ALA A 305 10.21 34.33 8.18
CA ALA A 305 10.03 33.20 7.26
C ALA A 305 8.73 33.36 6.47
N GLN A 306 8.78 33.07 5.18
CA GLN A 306 7.62 33.19 4.30
C GLN A 306 7.61 32.07 3.26
N ASN A 307 6.45 31.43 3.06
CA ASN A 307 6.17 30.57 1.92
C ASN A 307 4.86 31.01 1.23
N LYS A 308 4.35 30.22 0.27
CA LYS A 308 3.10 30.53 -0.46
C LYS A 308 1.85 30.53 0.42
N LEU A 309 1.89 29.92 1.61
CA LEU A 309 0.73 29.76 2.50
C LEU A 309 0.69 30.80 3.59
N GLY A 310 1.81 31.45 3.90
CA GLY A 310 1.82 32.47 4.93
C GLY A 310 3.21 32.94 5.30
N ARG A 311 3.27 33.69 6.40
CA ARG A 311 4.50 34.24 6.98
C ARG A 311 4.42 34.21 8.50
N ASP A 312 5.58 34.09 9.13
CA ASP A 312 5.75 34.23 10.57
C ASP A 312 7.09 34.88 10.89
N GLU A 313 7.25 35.45 12.08
CA GLU A 313 8.45 36.11 12.53
C GLU A 313 8.79 35.85 13.99
N GLY A 314 10.09 35.69 14.25
CA GLY A 314 10.64 35.60 15.60
C GLY A 314 11.57 36.78 15.91
N ARG A 315 11.60 37.20 17.17
CA ARG A 315 12.39 38.35 17.61
C ARG A 315 13.46 37.96 18.62
N VAL A 316 14.67 38.47 18.45
CA VAL A 316 15.80 38.25 19.32
C VAL A 316 16.34 39.61 19.74
N GLU A 317 16.41 39.89 21.05
CA GLU A 317 17.05 41.07 21.60
C GLU A 317 18.54 40.78 21.93
N LEU A 318 19.43 41.50 21.30
CA LEU A 318 20.84 41.52 21.63
C LEU A 318 21.12 42.75 22.52
N PHE A 319 21.61 42.54 23.75
CA PHE A 319 21.90 43.63 24.69
C PHE A 319 23.34 43.59 25.18
N GLU A 320 23.83 44.76 25.61
CA GLU A 320 25.20 44.89 26.16
C GLU A 320 25.31 44.17 27.50
N SER A 321 26.28 43.28 27.62
CA SER A 321 26.63 42.59 28.86
C SER A 321 28.06 42.90 29.24
N PRO A 322 28.37 43.24 30.50
CA PRO A 322 29.73 43.47 30.93
C PRO A 322 30.59 42.20 31.00
N ILE A 323 29.93 41.02 30.99
CA ILE A 323 30.61 39.73 31.03
C ILE A 323 30.44 39.09 29.66
N PRO A 324 31.54 38.71 28.95
CA PRO A 324 31.42 38.02 27.65
C PRO A 324 30.79 36.64 27.80
N ASP A 325 29.83 36.31 26.95
CA ASP A 325 29.36 34.95 26.78
C ASP A 325 30.27 34.18 25.80
N ILE A 326 31.26 33.49 26.35
CA ILE A 326 32.26 32.74 25.58
C ILE A 326 31.73 31.43 25.01
N ASN A 327 30.63 30.92 25.52
CA ASN A 327 30.02 29.65 25.05
C ASN A 327 29.32 29.82 23.69
N HIS A 328 28.86 31.03 23.38
CA HIS A 328 28.14 31.37 22.16
C HIS A 328 28.89 32.40 21.28
N ALA A 329 30.05 32.88 21.76
CA ALA A 329 31.01 33.57 20.93
C ALA A 329 31.76 32.51 20.13
N GLY A 330 31.51 32.40 18.84
CA GLY A 330 32.37 31.54 18.00
C GLY A 330 33.83 31.87 18.26
N LEU A 331 34.59 30.88 18.79
CA LEU A 331 35.99 31.03 19.14
C LEU A 331 36.79 31.55 17.93
N ARG A 332 37.04 32.86 17.86
CA ARG A 332 38.21 33.35 17.13
C ARG A 332 39.43 33.06 18.00
N LEU A 333 40.15 32.00 17.68
CA LEU A 333 41.55 31.90 18.05
C LEU A 333 42.27 33.01 17.27
N ASP A 334 42.43 34.17 17.88
CA ASP A 334 43.32 35.20 17.37
C ASP A 334 44.74 34.74 17.68
N PRO A 335 45.58 34.44 16.66
CA PRO A 335 46.96 33.95 16.88
C PRO A 335 47.89 34.95 17.53
N GLN A 336 47.47 36.19 17.80
CA GLN A 336 48.35 37.28 18.27
C GLN A 336 48.33 37.55 19.78
N ILE A 337 47.52 36.83 20.59
CA ILE A 337 47.47 37.05 22.04
C ILE A 337 48.46 36.14 22.83
N TYR A 338 49.21 35.27 22.18
CA TYR A 338 50.24 34.46 22.82
C TYR A 338 51.62 35.00 22.49
N GLY A 339 51.89 36.25 22.88
CA GLY A 339 53.23 36.87 22.88
C GLY A 339 53.47 37.58 24.21
N ASN A 340 54.28 36.94 25.03
CA ASN A 340 54.99 37.42 26.21
C ASN A 340 54.34 37.27 27.60
N GLY A 341 54.87 36.29 28.30
CA GLY A 341 55.28 36.44 29.70
C GLY A 341 54.40 35.81 30.74
N VAL A 342 54.91 34.80 31.26
CA VAL A 342 54.99 34.31 32.63
C VAL A 342 54.66 32.85 32.79
N THR A 343 55.70 32.08 32.92
CA THR A 343 55.71 30.70 33.40
C THR A 343 55.02 30.58 34.78
N ASN A 344 53.90 29.94 34.91
CA ASN A 344 53.55 29.34 36.18
C ASN A 344 52.99 27.92 35.87
N LYS A 345 53.84 26.94 36.13
CA LYS A 345 53.51 25.54 36.11
C LYS A 345 52.54 25.25 37.29
N GLN A 346 51.27 25.04 37.02
CA GLN A 346 50.41 24.25 37.88
C GLN A 346 50.06 22.96 37.16
N HIS A 347 50.55 21.88 37.74
CA HIS A 347 50.21 20.51 37.36
C HIS A 347 48.72 20.27 37.69
N ILE A 348 47.89 20.16 36.67
CA ILE A 348 46.54 19.58 36.84
C ILE A 348 46.67 18.11 36.45
N SER A 349 46.61 17.25 37.48
CA SER A 349 46.52 15.79 37.34
C SER A 349 45.09 15.43 36.88
N LEU A 350 44.98 15.01 35.63
CA LEU A 350 43.75 14.39 35.11
C LEU A 350 43.76 12.92 35.51
N THR A 351 43.00 12.52 36.54
CA THR A 351 42.67 11.14 36.81
C THR A 351 41.50 10.70 35.88
N LEU A 352 41.86 9.94 34.86
CA LEU A 352 40.89 9.19 34.06
C LEU A 352 40.41 7.99 34.87
N THR A 353 39.14 7.98 35.25
CA THR A 353 38.41 6.75 35.70
C THR A 353 37.72 6.13 34.48
N PRO A 354 37.98 4.86 34.15
CA PRO A 354 37.24 4.18 33.10
C PRO A 354 35.92 3.64 33.64
N LEU A 355 34.79 4.10 33.11
CA LEU A 355 33.48 3.49 33.27
C LEU A 355 33.35 2.25 32.38
N LEU A 356 33.46 1.08 33.00
CA LEU A 356 33.12 -0.21 32.40
C LEU A 356 31.60 -0.33 32.30
N TYR A 357 31.07 -0.29 31.09
CA TYR A 357 29.70 -0.71 30.79
C TYR A 357 29.67 -2.23 30.65
N VAL A 358 29.04 -2.92 31.60
CA VAL A 358 28.73 -4.35 31.53
C VAL A 358 27.43 -4.51 30.77
N TYR A 359 27.51 -5.06 29.55
CA TYR A 359 26.34 -5.58 28.82
C TYR A 359 25.99 -6.95 29.38
N ARG A 360 24.82 -7.08 30.01
CA ARG A 360 24.21 -8.36 30.34
C ARG A 360 23.27 -8.76 29.21
N ILE A 361 23.69 -9.77 28.44
CA ILE A 361 22.84 -10.48 27.50
C ILE A 361 21.95 -11.44 28.30
N TYR A 362 20.64 -11.30 28.19
CA TYR A 362 19.69 -12.37 28.58
C TYR A 362 19.24 -13.08 27.31
N ILE A 363 19.59 -14.37 27.23
CA ILE A 363 19.00 -15.37 26.34
C ILE A 363 17.92 -16.06 27.16
N GLN A 364 16.69 -15.99 26.72
CA GLN A 364 15.68 -17.05 26.78
C GLN A 364 14.60 -16.76 25.74
#